data_f9c84cdcbbb79a3c323ef150d0426175
#
_entry.id   f9c84cdcbbb79a3c323ef150d0426175
#
_cell.length_a   1.000
_cell.length_b   1.000
_cell.length_c   1.000
_cell.angle_alpha   90.00
_cell.angle_beta   90.00
_cell.angle_gamma   90.00
#
_symmetry.space_group_name_H-M   'P 1'
#
loop_
_entity.id
_entity.type
_entity.pdbx_description
1 polymer ?
#
loop_
_entity_poly.entity_id
_entity_poly.type
_entity_poly.pdbx_seq_one_letter_code
_entity_poly.pdbx_strand_id
1 'polypeptide(L)'
;MRKSDKEIDTRISFHSIESILEHNPHKIKKVFLPANRDDDRINILIKLLNRNNIPYELSKKIKQEPVAQIKHEDNRNFKDLKEFLEASSKTNPLILILDNIIDPRNLGACIRSAAVSGIDALIINKHQCAPINALVHKVSAGGIETLNIFHVSNLVNCLKYLKNINIKIYGLSEHSSK
;
A
#
# COMPACT_ATOMS: atom_id res chain seq x y z
N MET A 1 -18.15 28.32 -0.43
CA MET A 1 -17.14 27.33 0.02
C MET A 1 -17.69 25.96 -0.35
N ARG A 2 -17.17 25.36 -1.43
CA ARG A 2 -17.55 23.99 -1.84
C ARG A 2 -16.87 23.02 -0.88
N LYS A 3 -17.66 22.14 -0.23
CA LYS A 3 -17.15 21.01 0.55
C LYS A 3 -16.26 20.18 -0.38
N SER A 4 -15.01 19.97 0.02
CA SER A 4 -14.05 19.13 -0.66
C SER A 4 -14.69 17.75 -0.92
N ASP A 5 -14.86 17.40 -2.20
CA ASP A 5 -15.00 16.01 -2.59
C ASP A 5 -13.76 15.28 -2.06
N LYS A 6 -13.95 14.46 -1.02
CA LYS A 6 -12.87 13.58 -0.55
C LYS A 6 -12.47 12.73 -1.74
N GLU A 7 -11.24 12.89 -2.19
CA GLU A 7 -10.67 12.12 -3.29
C GLU A 7 -10.99 10.63 -3.07
N ILE A 8 -11.72 10.06 -4.01
CA ILE A 8 -12.04 8.64 -4.00
C ILE A 8 -10.84 7.94 -4.59
N ASP A 9 -10.12 7.23 -3.76
CA ASP A 9 -9.04 6.40 -4.22
C ASP A 9 -9.59 5.11 -4.85
N THR A 10 -8.92 4.58 -5.86
CA THR A 10 -9.37 3.39 -6.60
C THR A 10 -8.33 2.29 -6.59
N ARG A 11 -8.79 1.06 -6.50
CA ARG A 11 -7.98 -0.15 -6.65
C ARG A 11 -8.48 -0.94 -7.84
N ILE A 12 -7.55 -1.32 -8.72
CA ILE A 12 -7.83 -2.06 -9.94
C ILE A 12 -7.08 -3.38 -9.84
N SER A 13 -7.73 -4.45 -9.88
CA SER A 13 -7.36 -5.85 -10.02
C SER A 13 -7.96 -6.72 -8.92
N PHE A 14 -8.15 -7.99 -9.25
CA PHE A 14 -8.62 -9.00 -8.30
C PHE A 14 -7.70 -9.09 -7.08
N HIS A 15 -6.40 -9.21 -7.27
CA HIS A 15 -5.43 -9.38 -6.18
C HIS A 15 -5.43 -8.21 -5.19
N SER A 16 -5.50 -6.96 -5.69
CA SER A 16 -5.57 -5.79 -4.80
C SER A 16 -6.85 -5.80 -3.97
N ILE A 17 -7.99 -6.13 -4.59
CA ILE A 17 -9.28 -6.12 -3.91
C ILE A 17 -9.38 -7.29 -2.92
N GLU A 18 -8.94 -8.48 -3.32
CA GLU A 18 -8.88 -9.68 -2.46
C GLU A 18 -8.01 -9.41 -1.22
N SER A 19 -6.82 -8.81 -1.40
CA SER A 19 -5.93 -8.43 -0.30
C SER A 19 -6.58 -7.42 0.67
N ILE A 20 -7.30 -6.42 0.15
CA ILE A 20 -8.03 -5.47 1.02
C ILE A 20 -9.16 -6.19 1.77
N LEU A 21 -9.90 -7.09 1.10
CA LEU A 21 -10.98 -7.85 1.74
C LEU A 21 -10.47 -8.73 2.88
N GLU A 22 -9.25 -9.26 2.73
CA GLU A 22 -8.62 -10.12 3.74
C GLU A 22 -8.13 -9.32 4.96
N HIS A 23 -7.49 -8.16 4.74
CA HIS A 23 -6.80 -7.43 5.79
C HIS A 23 -7.60 -6.22 6.33
N ASN A 24 -8.31 -5.50 5.44
CA ASN A 24 -8.96 -4.23 5.78
C ASN A 24 -10.28 -4.01 5.01
N PRO A 25 -11.28 -4.90 5.11
CA PRO A 25 -12.50 -4.84 4.29
C PRO A 25 -13.30 -3.53 4.46
N HIS A 26 -13.23 -2.91 5.64
CA HIS A 26 -13.91 -1.65 5.95
C HIS A 26 -13.42 -0.43 5.14
N LYS A 27 -12.25 -0.55 4.46
CA LYS A 27 -11.74 0.48 3.55
C LYS A 27 -12.51 0.53 2.24
N ILE A 28 -13.12 -0.58 1.80
CA ILE A 28 -13.86 -0.63 0.54
C ILE A 28 -15.22 0.03 0.72
N LYS A 29 -15.51 1.03 -0.12
CA LYS A 29 -16.83 1.66 -0.19
C LYS A 29 -17.78 0.93 -1.12
N LYS A 30 -17.29 0.57 -2.29
CA LYS A 30 -18.06 -0.09 -3.35
C LYS A 30 -17.13 -0.75 -4.36
N VAL A 31 -17.59 -1.84 -4.98
CA VAL A 31 -16.85 -2.52 -6.04
C VAL A 31 -17.66 -2.51 -7.33
N PHE A 32 -17.02 -2.22 -8.46
CA PHE A 32 -17.59 -2.34 -9.79
C PHE A 32 -17.00 -3.58 -10.46
N LEU A 33 -17.87 -4.47 -10.88
CA LEU A 33 -17.53 -5.74 -11.53
C LEU A 33 -17.82 -5.67 -13.01
N PRO A 34 -17.05 -6.40 -13.87
CA PRO A 34 -17.36 -6.52 -15.28
C PRO A 34 -18.71 -7.20 -15.49
N ALA A 35 -19.64 -6.53 -16.22
CA ALA A 35 -20.97 -7.08 -16.49
C ALA A 35 -20.98 -8.28 -17.46
N ASN A 36 -19.96 -8.39 -18.30
CA ASN A 36 -19.86 -9.42 -19.35
C ASN A 36 -18.92 -10.58 -18.96
N ARG A 37 -18.63 -10.72 -17.68
CA ARG A 37 -17.74 -11.75 -17.16
C ARG A 37 -18.48 -12.57 -16.11
N ASP A 38 -18.57 -13.88 -16.37
CA ASP A 38 -19.18 -14.86 -15.47
C ASP A 38 -18.24 -16.07 -15.39
N ASP A 39 -17.22 -15.94 -14.57
CA ASP A 39 -16.25 -17.00 -14.31
C ASP A 39 -16.12 -17.24 -12.79
N ASP A 40 -15.48 -18.34 -12.42
CA ASP A 40 -15.33 -18.76 -11.03
C ASP A 40 -14.70 -17.65 -10.15
N ARG A 41 -13.79 -16.87 -10.71
CA ARG A 41 -13.11 -15.81 -9.98
C ARG A 41 -14.03 -14.64 -9.62
N ILE A 42 -14.92 -14.25 -10.54
CA ILE A 42 -15.98 -13.26 -10.27
C ILE A 42 -16.91 -13.79 -9.19
N ASN A 43 -17.33 -15.04 -9.31
CA ASN A 43 -18.27 -15.66 -8.38
C ASN A 43 -17.67 -15.78 -6.96
N ILE A 44 -16.38 -16.10 -6.84
CA ILE A 44 -15.66 -16.10 -5.57
C ILE A 44 -15.61 -14.69 -5.01
N LEU A 45 -15.26 -13.68 -5.81
CA LEU A 45 -15.20 -12.30 -5.37
C LEU A 45 -16.57 -11.79 -4.87
N ILE A 46 -17.65 -12.10 -5.58
CA ILE A 46 -19.04 -11.76 -5.17
C ILE A 46 -19.37 -12.39 -3.81
N LYS A 47 -19.00 -13.65 -3.58
CA LYS A 47 -19.19 -14.31 -2.28
C LYS A 47 -18.43 -13.58 -1.16
N LEU A 48 -17.19 -13.17 -1.41
CA LEU A 48 -16.39 -12.41 -0.46
C LEU A 48 -16.97 -11.03 -0.15
N LEU A 49 -17.47 -10.32 -1.18
CA LEU A 49 -18.12 -9.03 -1.03
C LEU A 49 -19.41 -9.15 -0.18
N ASN A 50 -20.24 -10.14 -0.48
CA ASN A 50 -21.46 -10.40 0.29
C ASN A 50 -21.16 -10.77 1.75
N ARG A 51 -20.13 -11.61 1.99
CA ARG A 51 -19.69 -11.97 3.36
C ARG A 51 -19.26 -10.75 4.18
N ASN A 52 -18.67 -9.76 3.53
CA ASN A 52 -18.20 -8.53 4.19
C ASN A 52 -19.22 -7.38 4.12
N ASN A 53 -20.44 -7.60 3.62
CA ASN A 53 -21.48 -6.59 3.44
C ASN A 53 -21.03 -5.39 2.60
N ILE A 54 -20.20 -5.63 1.56
CA ILE A 54 -19.68 -4.60 0.67
C ILE A 54 -20.55 -4.52 -0.57
N PRO A 55 -21.12 -3.31 -0.88
CA PRO A 55 -21.95 -3.13 -2.05
C PRO A 55 -21.13 -3.26 -3.33
N TYR A 56 -21.71 -3.91 -4.35
CA TYR A 56 -21.12 -3.99 -5.68
C TYR A 56 -22.13 -3.70 -6.78
N GLU A 57 -21.64 -3.40 -7.96
CA GLU A 57 -22.44 -3.12 -9.14
C GLU A 57 -21.79 -3.74 -10.39
N LEU A 58 -22.61 -4.35 -11.24
CA LEU A 58 -22.18 -4.84 -12.55
C LEU A 58 -22.13 -3.66 -13.53
N SER A 59 -20.97 -3.43 -14.15
CA SER A 59 -20.76 -2.30 -15.04
C SER A 59 -20.25 -2.73 -16.42
N LYS A 60 -20.96 -2.31 -17.47
CA LYS A 60 -20.50 -2.51 -18.86
C LYS A 60 -19.26 -1.69 -19.22
N LYS A 61 -18.94 -0.67 -18.42
CA LYS A 61 -17.73 0.15 -18.60
C LYS A 61 -16.47 -0.57 -18.16
N ILE A 62 -16.61 -1.54 -17.27
CA ILE A 62 -15.51 -2.36 -16.75
C ILE A 62 -15.42 -3.62 -17.65
N LYS A 63 -14.25 -3.79 -18.29
CA LYS A 63 -14.10 -4.87 -19.29
C LYS A 63 -13.53 -6.17 -18.73
N GLN A 64 -12.49 -6.10 -17.92
CA GLN A 64 -11.73 -7.29 -17.47
C GLN A 64 -11.50 -7.35 -15.97
N GLU A 65 -10.98 -6.28 -15.39
CA GLU A 65 -10.57 -6.24 -13.99
C GLU A 65 -11.57 -5.47 -13.13
N PRO A 66 -11.94 -5.96 -11.94
CA PRO A 66 -12.82 -5.23 -11.04
C PRO A 66 -12.16 -3.94 -10.55
N VAL A 67 -12.97 -2.96 -10.18
CA VAL A 67 -12.52 -1.68 -9.66
C VAL A 67 -13.19 -1.41 -8.32
N ALA A 68 -12.41 -1.25 -7.26
CA ALA A 68 -12.92 -0.87 -5.96
C ALA A 68 -12.73 0.63 -5.70
N GLN A 69 -13.74 1.26 -5.16
CA GLN A 69 -13.65 2.58 -4.54
C GLN A 69 -13.26 2.43 -3.07
N ILE A 70 -12.16 3.07 -2.70
CA ILE A 70 -11.57 2.97 -1.36
C ILE A 70 -11.78 4.28 -0.60
N LYS A 71 -11.96 4.19 0.71
CA LYS A 71 -11.88 5.36 1.58
C LYS A 71 -10.46 5.90 1.53
N HIS A 72 -10.32 7.18 1.24
CA HIS A 72 -9.01 7.82 1.32
C HIS A 72 -8.52 7.78 2.77
N GLU A 73 -7.30 7.31 2.96
CA GLU A 73 -6.59 7.38 4.24
C GLU A 73 -5.39 8.31 4.05
N ASP A 74 -5.15 9.16 5.02
CA ASP A 74 -3.97 10.00 5.02
C ASP A 74 -2.71 9.11 5.09
N ASN A 75 -1.70 9.47 4.33
CA ASN A 75 -0.42 8.77 4.37
C ASN A 75 0.18 8.90 5.77
N ARG A 76 0.51 7.77 6.39
CA ARG A 76 1.24 7.74 7.66
C ARG A 76 2.56 8.49 7.52
N ASN A 77 2.87 9.32 8.48
CA ASN A 77 4.02 10.21 8.47
C ASN A 77 5.11 9.79 9.48
N PHE A 78 6.10 10.66 9.70
CA PHE A 78 7.20 10.38 10.62
C PHE A 78 6.77 10.27 12.10
N LYS A 79 5.71 10.97 12.50
CA LYS A 79 5.15 10.85 13.85
C LYS A 79 4.52 9.46 14.02
N ASP A 80 3.74 9.03 13.03
CA ASP A 80 3.10 7.71 13.04
C ASP A 80 4.12 6.56 13.03
N LEU A 81 5.28 6.76 12.38
CA LEU A 81 6.41 5.81 12.44
C LEU A 81 6.96 5.67 13.86
N LYS A 82 7.14 6.79 14.57
CA LYS A 82 7.62 6.76 15.95
C LYS A 82 6.66 6.01 16.85
N GLU A 83 5.38 6.35 16.81
CA GLU A 83 4.33 5.69 17.58
C GLU A 83 4.27 4.17 17.25
N PHE A 84 4.41 3.80 15.97
CA PHE A 84 4.47 2.40 15.55
C PHE A 84 5.66 1.66 16.16
N LEU A 85 6.86 2.25 16.13
CA LEU A 85 8.07 1.63 16.67
C LEU A 85 8.04 1.54 18.21
N GLU A 86 7.49 2.53 18.88
CA GLU A 86 7.31 2.55 20.34
C GLU A 86 6.29 1.52 20.82
N ALA A 87 5.20 1.32 20.06
CA ALA A 87 4.17 0.34 20.35
C ALA A 87 4.58 -1.11 19.99
N SER A 88 5.64 -1.27 19.18
CA SER A 88 6.09 -2.58 18.72
C SER A 88 6.75 -3.37 19.84
N SER A 89 6.30 -4.61 20.05
CA SER A 89 6.95 -5.55 20.96
C SER A 89 8.24 -6.17 20.37
N LYS A 90 8.56 -5.90 19.10
CA LYS A 90 9.76 -6.42 18.44
C LYS A 90 11.00 -5.65 18.88
N THR A 91 11.99 -6.37 19.40
CA THR A 91 13.30 -5.80 19.79
C THR A 91 14.15 -5.42 18.58
N ASN A 92 13.97 -6.07 17.44
CA ASN A 92 14.72 -5.86 16.21
C ASN A 92 13.78 -5.78 15.00
N PRO A 93 13.07 -4.67 14.79
CA PRO A 93 12.21 -4.51 13.62
C PRO A 93 13.05 -4.44 12.33
N LEU A 94 12.60 -5.14 11.29
CA LEU A 94 13.19 -5.08 9.96
C LEU A 94 12.53 -3.95 9.16
N ILE A 95 13.31 -2.91 8.86
CA ILE A 95 12.82 -1.71 8.20
C ILE A 95 13.48 -1.58 6.82
N LEU A 96 12.68 -1.46 5.78
CA LEU A 96 13.15 -1.10 4.44
C LEU A 96 12.95 0.39 4.21
N ILE A 97 13.99 1.06 3.72
CA ILE A 97 13.94 2.48 3.35
C ILE A 97 14.16 2.60 1.86
N LEU A 98 13.22 3.22 1.16
CA LEU A 98 13.31 3.50 -0.26
C LEU A 98 13.57 4.99 -0.45
N ASP A 99 14.73 5.30 -1.01
CA ASP A 99 15.13 6.66 -1.37
C ASP A 99 15.24 6.80 -2.88
N ASN A 100 14.70 7.88 -3.42
CA ASN A 100 14.80 8.26 -4.83
C ASN A 100 14.25 7.21 -5.84
N ILE A 101 13.20 6.49 -5.48
CA ILE A 101 12.51 5.56 -6.40
C ILE A 101 11.46 6.33 -7.22
N ILE A 102 11.85 6.85 -8.37
CA ILE A 102 11.02 7.78 -9.17
C ILE A 102 10.00 7.02 -10.05
N ASP A 103 10.34 5.83 -10.53
CA ASP A 103 9.43 5.04 -11.38
C ASP A 103 8.38 4.32 -10.52
N PRO A 104 7.07 4.54 -10.74
CA PRO A 104 6.00 3.84 -10.02
C PRO A 104 6.03 2.32 -10.17
N ARG A 105 6.55 1.78 -11.29
CA ARG A 105 6.69 0.34 -11.48
C ARG A 105 7.74 -0.23 -10.56
N ASN A 106 8.89 0.45 -10.45
CA ASN A 106 9.98 0.04 -9.56
C ASN A 106 9.52 0.13 -8.09
N LEU A 107 8.81 1.21 -7.72
CA LEU A 107 8.23 1.34 -6.39
C LEU A 107 7.27 0.19 -6.08
N GLY A 108 6.37 -0.13 -7.00
CA GLY A 108 5.44 -1.25 -6.85
C GLY A 108 6.14 -2.61 -6.71
N ALA A 109 7.21 -2.84 -7.49
CA ALA A 109 8.02 -4.06 -7.41
C ALA A 109 8.76 -4.17 -6.06
N CYS A 110 9.34 -3.07 -5.56
CA CYS A 110 9.96 -3.03 -4.24
C CYS A 110 8.95 -3.34 -3.13
N ILE A 111 7.77 -2.73 -3.18
CA ILE A 111 6.69 -2.98 -2.22
C ILE A 111 6.26 -4.45 -2.24
N ARG A 112 6.07 -5.03 -3.43
CA ARG A 112 5.73 -6.45 -3.57
C ARG A 112 6.78 -7.36 -2.93
N SER A 113 8.06 -7.09 -3.19
CA SER A 113 9.16 -7.87 -2.61
C SER A 113 9.23 -7.70 -1.09
N ALA A 114 9.07 -6.46 -0.60
CA ALA A 114 9.05 -6.17 0.83
C ALA A 114 7.93 -6.93 1.56
N ALA A 115 6.73 -6.98 0.96
CA ALA A 115 5.57 -7.66 1.54
C ALA A 115 5.79 -9.15 1.82
N VAL A 116 6.57 -9.85 0.97
CA VAL A 116 6.86 -11.28 1.15
C VAL A 116 8.15 -11.54 1.94
N SER A 117 8.94 -10.49 2.21
CA SER A 117 10.24 -10.62 2.92
C SER A 117 10.14 -10.42 4.43
N GLY A 118 8.94 -10.26 4.98
CA GLY A 118 8.75 -10.08 6.43
C GLY A 118 9.20 -8.72 6.95
N ILE A 119 9.19 -7.69 6.10
CA ILE A 119 9.46 -6.29 6.49
C ILE A 119 8.38 -5.81 7.44
N ASP A 120 8.78 -5.22 8.57
CA ASP A 120 7.86 -4.67 9.57
C ASP A 120 7.37 -3.27 9.22
N ALA A 121 8.26 -2.45 8.64
CA ALA A 121 7.96 -1.10 8.20
C ALA A 121 8.68 -0.76 6.89
N LEU A 122 7.97 -0.07 6.00
CA LEU A 122 8.51 0.51 4.79
C LEU A 122 8.51 2.03 4.91
N ILE A 123 9.66 2.66 4.72
CA ILE A 123 9.80 4.12 4.74
C ILE A 123 10.07 4.63 3.33
N ILE A 124 9.29 5.62 2.90
CA ILE A 124 9.39 6.25 1.58
C ILE A 124 9.69 7.74 1.77
N ASN A 125 10.67 8.27 1.02
CA ASN A 125 10.92 9.70 0.97
C ASN A 125 9.77 10.41 0.21
N LYS A 126 9.03 11.27 0.92
CA LYS A 126 7.82 11.92 0.40
C LYS A 126 8.05 12.74 -0.88
N HIS A 127 9.22 13.35 -1.02
CA HIS A 127 9.49 14.32 -2.09
C HIS A 127 10.34 13.76 -3.23
N GLN A 128 10.97 12.62 -3.03
CA GLN A 128 11.93 12.03 -3.98
C GLN A 128 11.56 10.60 -4.39
N CYS A 129 10.33 10.19 -4.17
CA CYS A 129 9.81 8.92 -4.64
C CYS A 129 8.51 9.12 -5.40
N ALA A 130 8.20 8.18 -6.29
CA ALA A 130 6.93 8.14 -6.98
C ALA A 130 5.76 8.13 -5.98
N PRO A 131 4.65 8.82 -6.27
CA PRO A 131 3.45 8.71 -5.45
C PRO A 131 2.86 7.30 -5.55
N ILE A 132 2.26 6.83 -4.44
CA ILE A 132 1.49 5.59 -4.44
C ILE A 132 0.18 5.83 -5.20
N ASN A 133 0.17 5.48 -6.47
CA ASN A 133 -0.96 5.63 -7.38
C ASN A 133 -1.53 4.27 -7.82
N ALA A 134 -2.54 4.27 -8.68
CA ALA A 134 -3.18 3.04 -9.18
C ALA A 134 -2.19 2.05 -9.84
N LEU A 135 -1.12 2.55 -10.49
CA LEU A 135 -0.10 1.70 -11.10
C LEU A 135 0.75 1.00 -10.04
N VAL A 136 1.17 1.72 -8.97
CA VAL A 136 1.90 1.13 -7.84
C VAL A 136 1.05 0.05 -7.17
N HIS A 137 -0.23 0.31 -6.93
CA HIS A 137 -1.16 -0.69 -6.38
C HIS A 137 -1.27 -1.93 -7.27
N LYS A 138 -1.36 -1.75 -8.58
CA LYS A 138 -1.42 -2.86 -9.54
C LYS A 138 -0.15 -3.70 -9.52
N VAL A 139 1.02 -3.05 -9.57
CA VAL A 139 2.32 -3.75 -9.64
C VAL A 139 2.67 -4.44 -8.31
N SER A 140 2.33 -3.82 -7.19
CA SER A 140 2.55 -4.42 -5.85
C SER A 140 1.69 -5.64 -5.56
N ALA A 141 0.67 -5.91 -6.39
CA ALA A 141 -0.20 -7.10 -6.31
C ALA A 141 -0.77 -7.33 -4.90
N GLY A 142 -1.22 -6.26 -4.24
CA GLY A 142 -1.77 -6.32 -2.88
C GLY A 142 -0.75 -6.11 -1.76
N GLY A 143 0.55 -6.08 -2.05
CA GLY A 143 1.60 -5.89 -1.04
C GLY A 143 1.49 -4.58 -0.25
N ILE A 144 0.90 -3.53 -0.83
CA ILE A 144 0.64 -2.26 -0.11
C ILE A 144 -0.28 -2.48 1.10
N GLU A 145 -1.25 -3.37 0.98
CA GLU A 145 -2.27 -3.57 2.00
C GLU A 145 -1.75 -4.37 3.22
N THR A 146 -0.62 -5.05 3.06
CA THR A 146 0.01 -5.88 4.10
C THR A 146 1.15 -5.18 4.83
N LEU A 147 1.65 -4.06 4.30
CA LEU A 147 2.81 -3.35 4.85
C LEU A 147 2.42 -2.11 5.65
N ASN A 148 3.18 -1.82 6.68
CA ASN A 148 3.14 -0.53 7.38
C ASN A 148 4.03 0.46 6.61
N ILE A 149 3.42 1.33 5.78
CA ILE A 149 4.12 2.29 4.93
C ILE A 149 4.08 3.68 5.56
N PHE A 150 5.24 4.32 5.67
CA PHE A 150 5.41 5.65 6.25
C PHE A 150 6.09 6.59 5.26
N HIS A 151 5.56 7.81 5.13
CA HIS A 151 6.11 8.84 4.27
C HIS A 151 6.85 9.88 5.10
N VAL A 152 8.16 10.01 4.89
CA VAL A 152 8.99 10.97 5.62
C VAL A 152 9.45 12.10 4.71
N SER A 153 9.35 13.33 5.19
CA SER A 153 9.79 14.51 4.41
C SER A 153 11.30 14.76 4.52
N ASN A 154 11.94 14.26 5.59
CA ASN A 154 13.38 14.40 5.83
C ASN A 154 13.96 13.06 6.25
N LEU A 155 14.57 12.36 5.27
CA LEU A 155 15.14 11.05 5.49
C LEU A 155 16.33 11.08 6.45
N VAL A 156 17.16 12.13 6.40
CA VAL A 156 18.32 12.27 7.30
C VAL A 156 17.87 12.33 8.76
N ASN A 157 16.82 13.10 9.06
CA ASN A 157 16.27 13.15 10.42
C ASN A 157 15.66 11.81 10.85
N CYS A 158 15.02 11.10 9.92
CA CYS A 158 14.51 9.77 10.18
C CYS A 158 15.64 8.78 10.52
N LEU A 159 16.71 8.77 9.73
CA LEU A 159 17.88 7.92 9.98
C LEU A 159 18.56 8.24 11.32
N LYS A 160 18.70 9.54 11.68
CA LYS A 160 19.22 9.93 13.00
C LYS A 160 18.35 9.39 14.14
N TYR A 161 17.04 9.49 14.02
CA TYR A 161 16.11 8.94 15.01
C TYR A 161 16.26 7.42 15.14
N LEU A 162 16.29 6.67 14.03
CA LEU A 162 16.45 5.22 14.04
C LEU A 162 17.77 4.80 14.72
N LYS A 163 18.87 5.51 14.46
CA LYS A 163 20.14 5.30 15.17
C LYS A 163 20.04 5.56 16.68
N ASN A 164 19.35 6.63 17.07
CA ASN A 164 19.18 6.98 18.49
C ASN A 164 18.38 5.93 19.28
N ILE A 165 17.51 5.17 18.61
CA ILE A 165 16.79 4.03 19.21
C ILE A 165 17.48 2.70 18.95
N ASN A 166 18.81 2.73 18.67
CA ASN A 166 19.68 1.58 18.47
C ASN A 166 19.32 0.66 17.26
N ILE A 167 18.64 1.16 16.25
CA ILE A 167 18.44 0.42 14.99
C ILE A 167 19.69 0.55 14.13
N LYS A 168 20.29 -0.59 13.76
CA LYS A 168 21.43 -0.64 12.84
C LYS A 168 20.99 -0.28 11.43
N ILE A 169 21.75 0.57 10.74
CA ILE A 169 21.45 1.02 9.40
C ILE A 169 22.52 0.53 8.44
N TYR A 170 22.08 -0.12 7.36
CA TYR A 170 22.91 -0.57 6.26
C TYR A 170 22.47 0.14 4.98
N GLY A 171 23.41 0.73 4.25
CA GLY A 171 23.17 1.33 2.94
C GLY A 171 23.57 0.35 1.83
N LEU A 172 22.73 0.26 0.81
CA LEU A 172 23.03 -0.46 -0.42
C LEU A 172 23.26 0.56 -1.53
N SER A 173 24.42 0.51 -2.17
CA SER A 173 24.78 1.37 -3.30
C SER A 173 25.63 0.58 -4.28
N GLU A 174 25.37 0.76 -5.57
CA GLU A 174 26.19 0.16 -6.64
C GLU A 174 27.63 0.72 -6.69
N HIS A 175 27.84 1.91 -6.10
CA HIS A 175 29.15 2.57 -6.04
C HIS A 175 29.86 2.41 -4.69
N SER A 176 29.35 1.56 -3.83
CA SER A 176 29.96 1.31 -2.52
C SER A 176 31.25 0.49 -2.70
N SER A 177 32.39 1.11 -2.47
CA SER A 177 33.65 0.37 -2.21
C SER A 177 33.50 -0.34 -0.86
N LYS A 178 33.85 -1.63 -0.84
CA LYS A 178 33.91 -2.43 0.41
C LYS A 178 34.96 -1.89 1.37
#